data_f0a5be1f28a07911b136a0a950436002
#
_entry.id   f0a5be1f28a07911b136a0a950436002
#
_cell.length_a   1.000
_cell.length_b   1.000
_cell.length_c   1.000
_cell.angle_alpha   90.00
_cell.angle_beta   90.00
_cell.angle_gamma   90.00
#
_symmetry.space_group_name_H-M   'P 1'
#
loop_
_entity.id
_entity.type
_entity.pdbx_description
1 polymer ?
#
loop_
_entity_poly.entity_id
_entity_poly.type
_entity_poly.pdbx_seq_one_letter_code
_entity_poly.pdbx_strand_id
1 'polypeptide(L)'
;YDTMQFIKPDVQTYCIGQAASMAAVLLTAGAKGKRFSLPNSRILIHQPWMSGLAGQATDIEIHAREIIQMKRRLNEILAYHTAQPYDNIDRDTDRDNVMSAYDAQKYGLVDAVLEKR
;
A
#
# COMPACT_ATOMS: atom_id res chain seq x y z
N TYR A 1 -2.56 -10.70 0.73
CA TYR A 1 -3.46 -9.93 -0.12
C TYR A 1 -4.46 -10.81 -0.86
N ASP A 2 -3.97 -11.83 -1.55
CA ASP A 2 -4.84 -12.71 -2.35
C ASP A 2 -5.89 -13.40 -1.49
N THR A 3 -5.53 -13.88 -0.32
CA THR A 3 -6.47 -14.48 0.63
C THR A 3 -7.57 -13.50 1.04
N MET A 4 -7.22 -12.25 1.34
CA MET A 4 -8.19 -11.22 1.69
C MET A 4 -9.22 -10.99 0.58
N GLN A 5 -8.77 -11.03 -0.67
CA GLN A 5 -9.66 -10.84 -1.82
C GLN A 5 -10.48 -12.09 -2.14
N PHE A 6 -9.97 -13.28 -1.82
CA PHE A 6 -10.58 -14.56 -2.19
C PHE A 6 -11.70 -14.99 -1.26
N ILE A 7 -11.59 -14.75 0.04
CA ILE A 7 -12.56 -15.24 1.02
C ILE A 7 -13.89 -14.49 0.94
N LYS A 8 -14.97 -15.14 1.33
CA LYS A 8 -16.32 -14.56 1.28
C LYS A 8 -16.56 -13.47 2.33
N PRO A 9 -16.15 -13.64 3.61
CA PRO A 9 -16.36 -12.61 4.62
C PRO A 9 -15.60 -11.33 4.27
N ASP A 10 -16.19 -10.18 4.57
CA ASP A 10 -15.52 -8.90 4.44
C ASP A 10 -14.38 -8.80 5.46
N VAL A 11 -13.22 -8.35 5.01
CA VAL A 11 -12.08 -8.13 5.88
C VAL A 11 -12.08 -6.66 6.29
N GLN A 12 -12.16 -6.40 7.59
CA GLN A 12 -11.96 -5.05 8.14
C GLN A 12 -10.50 -4.85 8.47
N THR A 13 -9.99 -3.65 8.23
CA THR A 13 -8.60 -3.31 8.52
C THR A 13 -8.51 -2.08 9.41
N TYR A 14 -7.55 -2.09 10.32
CA TYR A 14 -7.33 -1.02 11.28
C TYR A 14 -5.86 -0.69 11.35
N CYS A 15 -5.50 0.58 11.16
CA CYS A 15 -4.15 1.06 11.41
C CYS A 15 -4.08 1.59 12.84
N ILE A 16 -3.23 0.95 13.64
CA ILE A 16 -2.97 1.33 15.03
C ILE A 16 -1.48 1.62 15.14
N GLY A 17 -1.13 2.89 15.22
CA GLY A 17 0.24 3.36 15.28
C GLY A 17 0.86 3.57 13.91
N GLN A 18 1.15 2.51 13.16
CA GLN A 18 1.80 2.64 11.87
C GLN A 18 1.45 1.49 10.92
N ALA A 19 1.27 1.84 9.67
CA ALA A 19 1.18 0.89 8.57
C ALA A 19 2.12 1.35 7.46
N ALA A 20 3.20 0.64 7.25
CA ALA A 20 4.23 1.00 6.30
C ALA A 20 4.44 -0.10 5.27
N SER A 21 4.74 0.27 4.01
CA SER A 21 5.10 -0.67 2.96
C SER A 21 3.95 -1.64 2.67
N MET A 22 4.20 -2.95 2.77
CA MET A 22 3.17 -3.97 2.56
C MET A 22 2.03 -3.89 3.58
N ALA A 23 2.30 -3.43 4.80
CA ALA A 23 1.23 -3.19 5.77
C ALA A 23 0.24 -2.13 5.27
N ALA A 24 0.73 -1.09 4.60
CA ALA A 24 -0.14 -0.07 3.99
C ALA A 24 -0.99 -0.67 2.86
N VAL A 25 -0.42 -1.57 2.05
CA VAL A 25 -1.16 -2.28 1.01
C VAL A 25 -2.27 -3.14 1.60
N LEU A 26 -1.95 -3.91 2.64
CA LEU A 26 -2.95 -4.76 3.32
C LEU A 26 -4.04 -3.93 4.00
N LEU A 27 -3.68 -2.81 4.61
CA LEU A 27 -4.64 -1.88 5.20
C LEU A 27 -5.64 -1.39 4.15
N THR A 28 -5.14 -0.98 3.01
CA THR A 28 -5.95 -0.43 1.91
C THR A 28 -6.79 -1.50 1.21
N ALA A 29 -6.35 -2.76 1.29
CA ALA A 29 -7.02 -3.89 0.65
C ALA A 29 -8.22 -4.42 1.42
N GLY A 30 -8.56 -3.86 2.57
CA GLY A 30 -9.77 -4.20 3.31
C GLY A 30 -11.03 -3.90 2.51
N ALA A 31 -12.16 -4.45 2.96
CA ALA A 31 -13.45 -4.21 2.34
C ALA A 31 -13.77 -2.71 2.33
N LYS A 32 -14.31 -2.22 1.22
CA LYS A 32 -14.64 -0.81 1.07
C LYS A 32 -15.64 -0.38 2.14
N GLY A 33 -15.38 0.74 2.79
CA GLY A 33 -16.16 1.23 3.93
C GLY A 33 -15.72 0.65 5.27
N LYS A 34 -14.78 -0.29 5.28
CA LYS A 34 -14.34 -1.02 6.48
C LYS A 34 -12.83 -0.96 6.70
N ARG A 35 -12.21 0.11 6.20
CA ARG A 35 -10.77 0.38 6.37
C ARG A 35 -10.62 1.59 7.29
N PHE A 36 -9.98 1.40 8.41
CA PHE A 36 -9.96 2.39 9.48
C PHE A 36 -8.55 2.72 9.94
N SER A 37 -8.38 3.91 10.49
CA SER A 37 -7.15 4.33 11.16
C SER A 37 -7.46 5.07 12.45
N LEU A 38 -6.62 4.89 13.45
CA LEU A 38 -6.66 5.74 14.64
C LEU A 38 -6.02 7.08 14.32
N PRO A 39 -6.39 8.16 15.05
CA PRO A 39 -6.06 9.54 14.64
C PRO A 39 -4.58 9.87 14.58
N ASN A 40 -3.77 9.23 15.43
CA ASN A 40 -2.34 9.53 15.54
C ASN A 40 -1.46 8.51 14.79
N SER A 41 -2.07 7.70 13.94
CA SER A 41 -1.35 6.72 13.14
C SER A 41 -0.64 7.37 11.96
N ARG A 42 0.38 6.67 11.45
CA ARG A 42 1.12 7.05 10.25
C ARG A 42 0.99 5.94 9.21
N ILE A 43 0.77 6.33 7.98
CA ILE A 43 0.64 5.40 6.87
C ILE A 43 1.66 5.81 5.82
N LEU A 44 2.57 4.88 5.51
CA LEU A 44 3.67 5.08 4.57
C LEU A 44 3.48 4.22 3.34
N ILE A 45 3.47 4.87 2.18
CA ILE A 45 3.52 4.18 0.90
C ILE A 45 4.85 4.48 0.21
N HIS A 46 5.40 3.46 -0.45
CA HIS A 46 6.59 3.59 -1.29
C HIS A 46 6.67 2.45 -2.28
N GLN A 47 7.50 2.60 -3.30
CA GLN A 47 7.76 1.53 -4.25
C GLN A 47 8.62 0.42 -3.62
N PRO A 48 8.53 -0.82 -4.12
CA PRO A 48 9.42 -1.88 -3.66
C PRO A 48 10.87 -1.57 -4.01
N TRP A 49 11.79 -1.97 -3.14
CA TRP A 49 13.22 -1.81 -3.38
C TRP A 49 13.97 -3.06 -2.94
N MET A 50 15.19 -3.21 -3.45
CA MET A 50 16.10 -4.27 -3.06
C MET A 50 17.40 -3.66 -2.57
N SER A 51 17.97 -4.23 -1.51
CA SER A 51 19.31 -3.90 -1.04
C SER A 51 20.29 -4.95 -1.55
N GLY A 52 21.32 -4.50 -2.26
CA GLY A 52 22.40 -5.37 -2.68
C GLY A 52 22.05 -6.33 -3.83
N LEU A 53 22.44 -5.98 -5.03
CA LEU A 53 22.41 -6.90 -6.16
C LEU A 53 23.83 -7.36 -6.43
N ALA A 54 24.10 -8.65 -6.23
CA ALA A 54 25.38 -9.26 -6.51
C ALA A 54 25.16 -10.52 -7.35
N GLY A 55 26.10 -10.81 -8.24
CA GLY A 55 26.05 -11.99 -9.11
C GLY A 55 26.39 -11.67 -10.55
N GLN A 56 26.07 -12.60 -11.45
CA GLN A 56 26.27 -12.40 -12.86
C GLN A 56 25.30 -11.38 -13.44
N ALA A 57 25.69 -10.71 -14.53
CA ALA A 57 24.88 -9.68 -15.17
C ALA A 57 23.46 -10.19 -15.52
N THR A 58 23.36 -11.43 -16.00
CA THR A 58 22.07 -12.06 -16.31
C THR A 58 21.17 -12.18 -15.10
N ASP A 59 21.72 -12.55 -13.95
CA ASP A 59 20.97 -12.68 -12.70
C ASP A 59 20.51 -11.31 -12.21
N ILE A 60 21.36 -10.30 -12.30
CA ILE A 60 21.00 -8.91 -11.95
C ILE A 60 19.85 -8.42 -12.84
N GLU A 61 19.90 -8.72 -14.13
CA GLU A 61 18.83 -8.36 -15.07
C GLU A 61 17.49 -9.03 -14.70
N ILE A 62 17.52 -10.31 -14.35
CA ILE A 62 16.33 -11.05 -13.93
C ILE A 62 15.72 -10.41 -12.68
N HIS A 63 16.53 -10.11 -11.67
CA HIS A 63 16.06 -9.46 -10.43
C HIS A 63 15.52 -8.06 -10.69
N ALA A 64 16.16 -7.29 -11.57
CA ALA A 64 15.70 -5.95 -11.92
C ALA A 64 14.33 -6.00 -12.60
N ARG A 65 14.10 -6.93 -13.50
CA ARG A 65 12.78 -7.12 -14.13
C ARG A 65 11.72 -7.50 -13.12
N GLU A 66 12.06 -8.39 -12.19
CA GLU A 66 11.11 -8.86 -11.18
C GLU A 66 10.67 -7.73 -10.28
N ILE A 67 11.58 -6.86 -9.82
CA ILE A 67 11.22 -5.73 -8.97
C ILE A 67 10.37 -4.69 -9.72
N ILE A 68 10.61 -4.51 -11.01
CA ILE A 68 9.81 -3.61 -11.86
C ILE A 68 8.38 -4.16 -12.01
N GLN A 69 8.23 -5.46 -12.22
CA GLN A 69 6.91 -6.10 -12.28
C GLN A 69 6.17 -6.01 -10.95
N MET A 70 6.88 -6.23 -9.85
CA MET A 70 6.33 -6.08 -8.50
C MET A 70 5.87 -4.66 -8.23
N LYS A 71 6.67 -3.67 -8.60
CA LYS A 71 6.30 -2.24 -8.50
C LYS A 71 5.01 -1.96 -9.23
N ARG A 72 4.92 -2.40 -10.49
CA ARG A 72 3.71 -2.19 -11.30
C ARG A 72 2.49 -2.83 -10.63
N ARG A 73 2.62 -4.06 -10.18
CA ARG A 73 1.50 -4.79 -9.58
C ARG A 73 1.04 -4.15 -8.28
N LEU A 74 1.97 -3.74 -7.41
CA LEU A 74 1.62 -3.06 -6.16
C LEU A 74 0.96 -1.70 -6.42
N ASN A 75 1.44 -0.95 -7.41
CA ASN A 75 0.83 0.31 -7.79
C ASN A 75 -0.58 0.11 -8.37
N GLU A 76 -0.81 -0.94 -9.15
CA GLU A 76 -2.14 -1.31 -9.65
C GLU A 76 -3.09 -1.63 -8.49
N ILE A 77 -2.63 -2.39 -7.51
CA ILE A 77 -3.41 -2.73 -6.32
C ILE A 77 -3.80 -1.46 -5.54
N LEU A 78 -2.84 -0.58 -5.30
CA LEU A 78 -3.10 0.68 -4.62
C LEU A 78 -4.07 1.57 -5.42
N ALA A 79 -3.88 1.69 -6.72
CA ALA A 79 -4.76 2.46 -7.58
C ALA A 79 -6.20 1.93 -7.54
N TYR A 80 -6.36 0.61 -7.60
CA TYR A 80 -7.66 -0.04 -7.52
C TYR A 80 -8.39 0.26 -6.21
N HIS A 81 -7.70 0.09 -5.08
CA HIS A 81 -8.31 0.23 -3.76
C HIS A 81 -8.48 1.67 -3.29
N THR A 82 -7.68 2.60 -3.80
CA THR A 82 -7.78 4.03 -3.45
C THR A 82 -8.66 4.81 -4.41
N ALA A 83 -9.00 4.24 -5.57
CA ALA A 83 -9.61 4.94 -6.70
C ALA A 83 -8.76 6.09 -7.25
N GLN A 84 -7.46 6.10 -6.95
CA GLN A 84 -6.51 7.04 -7.54
C GLN A 84 -6.08 6.56 -8.92
N PRO A 85 -5.81 7.48 -9.87
CA PRO A 85 -5.18 7.12 -11.13
C PRO A 85 -3.81 6.48 -10.90
N TYR A 86 -3.45 5.51 -11.73
CA TYR A 86 -2.15 4.82 -11.61
C TYR A 86 -0.97 5.81 -11.59
N ASP A 87 -1.00 6.85 -12.44
CA ASP A 87 0.07 7.83 -12.51
C ASP A 87 0.26 8.61 -11.21
N ASN A 88 -0.83 8.87 -10.47
CA ASN A 88 -0.73 9.49 -9.16
C ASN A 88 -0.05 8.57 -8.15
N ILE A 89 -0.41 7.28 -8.14
CA ILE A 89 0.21 6.29 -7.28
C ILE A 89 1.70 6.17 -7.62
N ASP A 90 2.04 6.06 -8.88
CA ASP A 90 3.43 5.92 -9.33
C ASP A 90 4.29 7.12 -8.88
N ARG A 91 3.79 8.32 -9.06
CA ARG A 91 4.45 9.55 -8.61
C ARG A 91 4.58 9.59 -7.08
N ASP A 92 3.51 9.28 -6.36
CA ASP A 92 3.43 9.46 -4.91
C ASP A 92 4.17 8.35 -4.14
N THR A 93 4.48 7.22 -4.78
CA THR A 93 5.27 6.14 -4.21
C THR A 93 6.73 6.14 -4.65
N ASP A 94 7.13 7.06 -5.52
CA ASP A 94 8.53 7.15 -6.00
C ASP A 94 9.53 7.34 -4.85
N ARG A 95 9.13 8.10 -3.84
CA ARG A 95 9.85 8.26 -2.59
C ARG A 95 8.94 7.89 -1.42
N ASP A 96 9.52 7.69 -0.25
CA ASP A 96 8.75 7.48 0.97
C ASP A 96 7.73 8.61 1.14
N ASN A 97 6.47 8.24 1.23
CA ASN A 97 5.37 9.17 1.38
C ASN A 97 4.62 8.82 2.67
N VAL A 98 4.88 9.59 3.71
CA VAL A 98 4.28 9.40 5.03
C VAL A 98 3.06 10.29 5.16
N MET A 99 1.91 9.67 5.39
CA MET A 99 0.64 10.36 5.54
C MET A 99 0.14 10.26 6.98
N SER A 100 -0.49 11.34 7.46
CA SER A 100 -1.33 11.28 8.65
C SER A 100 -2.57 10.43 8.37
N ALA A 101 -3.28 10.04 9.42
CA ALA A 101 -4.54 9.30 9.26
C ALA A 101 -5.54 10.06 8.37
N TYR A 102 -5.65 11.37 8.57
CA TYR A 102 -6.58 12.22 7.81
C TYR A 102 -6.17 12.38 6.35
N ASP A 103 -4.88 12.54 6.08
CA ASP A 103 -4.37 12.60 4.71
C ASP A 103 -4.56 11.26 4.00
N ALA A 104 -4.34 10.15 4.70
CA ALA A 104 -4.59 8.81 4.17
C ALA A 104 -6.06 8.58 3.82
N GLN A 105 -6.97 9.13 4.63
CA GLN A 105 -8.41 9.09 4.32
C GLN A 105 -8.73 9.88 3.06
N LYS A 106 -8.21 11.08 2.91
CA LYS A 106 -8.41 11.90 1.70
C LYS A 106 -7.83 11.23 0.47
N TYR A 107 -6.71 10.56 0.62
CA TYR A 107 -6.06 9.85 -0.48
C TYR A 107 -6.83 8.60 -0.91
N GLY A 108 -7.58 7.99 -0.01
CA GLY A 108 -8.34 6.79 -0.27
C GLY A 108 -7.72 5.51 0.30
N LEU A 109 -6.68 5.63 1.11
CA LEU A 109 -6.02 4.48 1.75
C LEU A 109 -6.87 3.88 2.86
N VAL A 110 -7.64 4.69 3.54
CA VAL A 110 -8.62 4.27 4.55
C VAL A 110 -9.94 4.98 4.33
N ASP A 111 -11.01 4.46 4.91
CA ASP A 111 -12.36 5.00 4.75
C ASP A 111 -12.73 5.96 5.87
N ALA A 112 -12.25 5.73 7.08
CA ALA A 112 -12.58 6.57 8.22
C ALA A 112 -11.45 6.61 9.25
N VAL A 113 -11.36 7.75 9.95
CA VAL A 113 -10.51 7.92 11.12
C VAL A 113 -11.39 7.80 12.35
N LEU A 114 -11.05 6.86 13.24
CA LEU A 114 -11.82 6.57 14.43
C LEU A 114 -11.24 7.35 15.61
N GLU A 115 -11.90 8.43 16.01
CA GLU A 115 -11.45 9.27 17.12
C GLU A 115 -12.00 8.81 18.46
N LYS A 116 -13.22 8.27 18.45
CA LYS A 116 -13.94 7.81 19.65
C LYS A 116 -14.81 6.60 19.32
N ARG A 117 -15.20 5.89 20.39
CA ARG A 117 -16.22 4.85 20.29
C ARG A 117 -17.59 5.47 20.03
#